data_6194c32f3ad4676b46c8d05243a57f69
#
_entry.id   6194c32f3ad4676b46c8d05243a57f69
#
_cell.length_a   1.000
_cell.length_b   1.000
_cell.length_c   1.000
_cell.angle_alpha   90.00
_cell.angle_beta   90.00
_cell.angle_gamma   90.00
#
_symmetry.space_group_name_H-M   'P 1'
#
loop_
_entity.id
_entity.type
_entity.pdbx_description
1 polymer ?
#
loop_
_entity_poly.entity_id
_entity_poly.type
_entity_poly.pdbx_seq_one_letter_code
_entity_poly.pdbx_strand_id
1 'polypeptide(L)'
;NPLFGPQGAACIYAPQKGANDEEVKLLDAGLRHISHVWRRCCGITIENQPCMGAAGGFGGAFAALLNAKLRSGIDCILDILDFDNLVEDADLVITGEGTIDSQSLMGKALTGLLRRSNQAEVPVLAIAGYIDDREAIVRAGVSECLEVSSRSISLEEAMQPDMARQNIISVISNWIKVD
;
A
#
# COMPACT_ATOMS: atom_id res chain seq x y z
N ASN A 1 5.63 -6.07 -6.23
CA ASN A 1 6.29 -7.37 -6.13
C ASN A 1 6.80 -7.82 -7.51
N PRO A 2 7.95 -8.53 -7.59
CA PRO A 2 8.38 -9.17 -8.82
C PRO A 2 7.43 -10.32 -9.20
N LEU A 3 7.61 -10.89 -10.39
CA LEU A 3 6.73 -11.94 -10.89
C LEU A 3 6.82 -13.23 -10.05
N PHE A 4 8.02 -13.68 -9.73
CA PHE A 4 8.30 -14.92 -9.00
C PHE A 4 9.44 -14.74 -7.98
N GLY A 5 9.72 -15.81 -7.22
CA GLY A 5 10.73 -15.83 -6.16
C GLY A 5 10.16 -15.48 -4.78
N PRO A 6 11.00 -15.35 -3.73
CA PRO A 6 10.54 -15.18 -2.34
C PRO A 6 9.64 -13.96 -2.13
N GLN A 7 9.82 -12.90 -2.92
CA GLN A 7 9.00 -11.69 -2.91
C GLN A 7 8.01 -11.63 -4.08
N GLY A 8 7.90 -12.73 -4.84
CA GLY A 8 7.05 -12.84 -6.01
C GLY A 8 5.57 -13.04 -5.69
N ALA A 9 4.75 -12.96 -6.75
CA ALA A 9 3.30 -12.98 -6.62
C ALA A 9 2.77 -14.24 -5.90
N ALA A 10 3.30 -15.41 -6.21
CA ALA A 10 2.85 -16.66 -5.59
C ALA A 10 3.18 -16.70 -4.10
N CYS A 11 4.43 -16.43 -3.72
CA CYS A 11 4.87 -16.50 -2.33
C CYS A 11 4.17 -15.50 -1.41
N ILE A 12 3.87 -14.30 -1.91
CA ILE A 12 3.25 -13.23 -1.10
C ILE A 12 1.73 -13.35 -1.05
N TYR A 13 1.06 -13.70 -2.16
CA TYR A 13 -0.39 -13.56 -2.24
C TYR A 13 -1.16 -14.89 -2.30
N ALA A 14 -0.55 -16.01 -2.67
CA ALA A 14 -1.27 -17.27 -2.78
C ALA A 14 -1.70 -17.84 -1.41
N PRO A 15 -0.90 -17.77 -0.31
CA PRO A 15 -1.30 -18.29 0.99
C PRO A 15 -2.61 -17.68 1.51
N GLN A 16 -2.78 -16.36 1.43
CA GLN A 16 -4.00 -15.68 1.87
C GLN A 16 -5.24 -16.03 1.02
N LYS A 17 -5.03 -16.68 -0.14
CA LYS A 17 -6.09 -17.19 -1.02
C LYS A 17 -6.32 -18.68 -0.86
N GLY A 18 -5.70 -19.32 0.14
CA GLY A 18 -5.90 -20.71 0.52
C GLY A 18 -4.87 -21.70 -0.05
N ALA A 19 -3.84 -21.22 -0.76
CA ALA A 19 -2.81 -22.12 -1.26
C ALA A 19 -1.90 -22.64 -0.12
N ASN A 20 -1.65 -23.94 -0.12
CA ASN A 20 -0.66 -24.57 0.76
C ASN A 20 0.77 -24.39 0.20
N ASP A 21 1.78 -24.81 0.98
CA ASP A 21 3.20 -24.62 0.63
C ASP A 21 3.59 -25.32 -0.68
N GLU A 22 3.00 -26.46 -1.01
CA GLU A 22 3.28 -27.18 -2.26
C GLU A 22 2.67 -26.45 -3.45
N GLU A 23 1.46 -25.95 -3.31
CA GLU A 23 0.78 -25.15 -4.33
C GLU A 23 1.51 -23.83 -4.57
N VAL A 24 2.00 -23.16 -3.52
CA VAL A 24 2.82 -21.96 -3.66
C VAL A 24 4.08 -22.22 -4.49
N LYS A 25 4.79 -23.33 -4.21
CA LYS A 25 5.98 -23.73 -4.99
C LYS A 25 5.64 -24.01 -6.45
N LEU A 26 4.53 -24.70 -6.69
CA LEU A 26 4.06 -25.00 -8.05
C LEU A 26 3.71 -23.74 -8.83
N LEU A 27 2.99 -22.80 -8.19
CA LEU A 27 2.62 -21.52 -8.77
C LEU A 27 3.87 -20.67 -9.09
N ASP A 28 4.83 -20.58 -8.14
CA ASP A 28 6.09 -19.84 -8.39
C ASP A 28 6.89 -20.45 -9.54
N ALA A 29 6.98 -21.78 -9.60
CA ALA A 29 7.64 -22.47 -10.73
C ALA A 29 6.93 -22.19 -12.06
N GLY A 30 5.60 -22.13 -12.08
CA GLY A 30 4.80 -21.78 -13.24
C GLY A 30 5.07 -20.35 -13.72
N LEU A 31 5.12 -19.39 -12.78
CA LEU A 31 5.44 -17.98 -13.09
C LEU A 31 6.87 -17.82 -13.62
N ARG A 32 7.82 -18.56 -13.08
CA ARG A 32 9.20 -18.63 -13.56
C ARG A 32 9.26 -19.21 -14.97
N HIS A 33 8.53 -20.30 -15.23
CA HIS A 33 8.46 -20.92 -16.55
C HIS A 33 7.91 -19.96 -17.61
N ILE A 34 6.77 -19.29 -17.34
CA ILE A 34 6.19 -18.35 -18.29
C ILE A 34 7.10 -17.15 -18.57
N SER A 35 7.87 -16.68 -17.59
CA SER A 35 8.89 -15.66 -17.79
C SER A 35 9.95 -16.09 -18.82
N HIS A 36 10.41 -17.34 -18.73
CA HIS A 36 11.34 -17.89 -19.71
C HIS A 36 10.72 -18.01 -21.12
N VAL A 37 9.43 -18.33 -21.21
CA VAL A 37 8.72 -18.35 -22.49
C VAL A 37 8.65 -16.94 -23.08
N TRP A 38 8.27 -15.93 -22.31
CA TRP A 38 8.22 -14.54 -22.77
C TRP A 38 9.60 -14.02 -23.21
N ARG A 39 10.67 -14.38 -22.48
CA ARG A 39 12.02 -14.04 -22.90
C ARG A 39 12.35 -14.61 -24.27
N ARG A 40 12.03 -15.88 -24.53
CA ARG A 40 12.32 -16.54 -25.83
C ARG A 40 11.45 -16.01 -26.96
N CYS A 41 10.15 -15.75 -26.69
CA CYS A 41 9.21 -15.40 -27.77
C CYS A 41 9.15 -13.89 -28.03
N CYS A 42 9.33 -13.06 -26.99
CA CYS A 42 9.18 -11.62 -27.08
C CYS A 42 10.50 -10.86 -26.87
N GLY A 43 11.58 -11.55 -26.47
CA GLY A 43 12.89 -10.92 -26.19
C GLY A 43 12.90 -10.06 -24.90
N ILE A 44 11.86 -10.15 -24.07
CA ILE A 44 11.69 -9.29 -22.90
C ILE A 44 12.10 -10.02 -21.63
N THR A 45 12.95 -9.37 -20.82
CA THR A 45 13.39 -9.85 -19.51
C THR A 45 12.69 -9.05 -18.43
N ILE A 46 11.87 -9.72 -17.59
CA ILE A 46 11.04 -9.09 -16.55
C ILE A 46 11.34 -9.63 -15.13
N GLU A 47 12.38 -10.45 -15.00
CA GLU A 47 12.60 -11.32 -13.84
C GLU A 47 12.67 -10.56 -12.50
N ASN A 48 13.30 -9.41 -12.45
CA ASN A 48 13.46 -8.63 -11.21
C ASN A 48 12.81 -7.25 -11.28
N GLN A 49 11.92 -7.02 -12.27
CA GLN A 49 11.26 -5.73 -12.39
C GLN A 49 10.12 -5.63 -11.37
N PRO A 50 9.94 -4.48 -10.72
CA PRO A 50 8.83 -4.25 -9.84
C PRO A 50 7.49 -4.30 -10.60
N CYS A 51 6.41 -4.56 -9.88
CA CYS A 51 5.04 -4.65 -10.39
C CYS A 51 4.74 -5.83 -11.34
N MET A 52 5.72 -6.64 -11.75
CA MET A 52 5.48 -7.77 -12.66
C MET A 52 4.57 -8.85 -12.05
N GLY A 53 4.56 -8.97 -10.71
CA GLY A 53 3.67 -9.86 -9.96
C GLY A 53 2.24 -9.32 -9.74
N ALA A 54 1.94 -8.10 -10.18
CA ALA A 54 0.63 -7.50 -10.01
C ALA A 54 -0.48 -8.38 -10.59
N ALA A 55 -1.57 -8.53 -9.83
CA ALA A 55 -2.71 -9.39 -10.17
C ALA A 55 -2.30 -10.83 -10.54
N GLY A 56 -1.34 -11.40 -9.78
CA GLY A 56 -0.91 -12.79 -9.98
C GLY A 56 -0.07 -13.03 -11.23
N GLY A 57 0.56 -11.98 -11.78
CA GLY A 57 1.42 -12.06 -12.96
C GLY A 57 0.83 -11.38 -14.19
N PHE A 58 -0.38 -10.82 -14.14
CA PHE A 58 -0.92 -10.02 -15.25
C PHE A 58 -0.02 -8.83 -15.58
N GLY A 59 0.59 -8.18 -14.57
CA GLY A 59 1.57 -7.13 -14.80
C GLY A 59 2.69 -7.57 -15.76
N GLY A 60 3.29 -8.72 -15.47
CA GLY A 60 4.31 -9.31 -16.35
C GLY A 60 3.79 -9.63 -17.75
N ALA A 61 2.56 -10.19 -17.85
CA ALA A 61 1.96 -10.49 -19.15
C ALA A 61 1.72 -9.22 -19.99
N PHE A 62 1.17 -8.18 -19.42
CA PHE A 62 0.95 -6.92 -20.12
C PHE A 62 2.25 -6.25 -20.54
N ALA A 63 3.29 -6.29 -19.68
CA ALA A 63 4.60 -5.78 -20.05
C ALA A 63 5.22 -6.57 -21.20
N ALA A 64 5.17 -7.91 -21.12
CA ALA A 64 5.81 -8.78 -22.10
C ALA A 64 5.09 -8.84 -23.47
N LEU A 65 3.75 -8.86 -23.45
CA LEU A 65 2.96 -9.10 -24.66
C LEU A 65 2.42 -7.80 -25.30
N LEU A 66 2.20 -6.76 -24.51
CA LEU A 66 1.59 -5.52 -24.97
C LEU A 66 2.51 -4.30 -24.80
N ASN A 67 3.77 -4.52 -24.39
CA ASN A 67 4.72 -3.44 -24.09
C ASN A 67 4.15 -2.38 -23.12
N ALA A 68 3.33 -2.84 -22.15
CA ALA A 68 2.69 -1.95 -21.20
C ALA A 68 3.70 -1.39 -20.19
N LYS A 69 3.56 -0.12 -19.88
CA LYS A 69 4.31 0.53 -18.79
C LYS A 69 3.51 0.39 -17.49
N LEU A 70 4.10 -0.28 -16.50
CA LEU A 70 3.49 -0.44 -15.19
C LEU A 70 3.93 0.71 -14.29
N ARG A 71 2.98 1.26 -13.55
CA ARG A 71 3.19 2.34 -12.59
C ARG A 71 2.49 2.01 -11.28
N SER A 72 2.99 2.54 -10.20
CA SER A 72 2.28 2.51 -8.90
C SER A 72 0.92 3.22 -9.04
N GLY A 73 -0.15 2.58 -8.57
CA GLY A 73 -1.49 3.16 -8.64
C GLY A 73 -1.60 4.46 -7.86
N ILE A 74 -0.98 4.55 -6.69
CA ILE A 74 -0.96 5.78 -5.90
C ILE A 74 -0.23 6.91 -6.62
N ASP A 75 0.91 6.61 -7.29
CA ASP A 75 1.62 7.62 -8.04
C ASP A 75 0.79 8.17 -9.20
N CYS A 76 0.05 7.29 -9.89
CA CYS A 76 -0.85 7.74 -10.94
C CYS A 76 -1.97 8.64 -10.41
N ILE A 77 -2.55 8.32 -9.26
CA ILE A 77 -3.60 9.15 -8.64
C ILE A 77 -3.04 10.50 -8.20
N LEU A 78 -1.89 10.50 -7.53
CA LEU A 78 -1.24 11.74 -7.07
C LEU A 78 -0.84 12.64 -8.24
N ASP A 79 -0.38 12.06 -9.37
CA ASP A 79 -0.10 12.83 -10.59
C ASP A 79 -1.39 13.44 -11.20
N ILE A 80 -2.48 12.67 -11.26
CA ILE A 80 -3.78 13.15 -11.79
C ILE A 80 -4.33 14.30 -10.93
N LEU A 81 -4.14 14.22 -9.61
CA LEU A 81 -4.56 15.26 -8.66
C LEU A 81 -3.63 16.47 -8.64
N ASP A 82 -2.49 16.41 -9.34
CA ASP A 82 -1.44 17.44 -9.25
C ASP A 82 -1.00 17.68 -7.80
N PHE A 83 -0.83 16.57 -7.07
CA PHE A 83 -0.61 16.58 -5.63
C PHE A 83 0.63 17.38 -5.22
N ASP A 84 1.68 17.36 -6.03
CA ASP A 84 2.92 18.07 -5.71
C ASP A 84 2.69 19.58 -5.63
N ASN A 85 1.86 20.16 -6.53
CA ASN A 85 1.45 21.55 -6.45
C ASN A 85 0.47 21.81 -5.28
N LEU A 86 -0.43 20.86 -5.00
CA LEU A 86 -1.38 21.01 -3.88
C LEU A 86 -0.69 21.00 -2.52
N VAL A 87 0.41 20.27 -2.38
CA VAL A 87 1.11 20.14 -1.10
C VAL A 87 2.11 21.26 -0.86
N GLU A 88 2.54 21.99 -1.92
CA GLU A 88 3.56 23.04 -1.83
C GLU A 88 3.17 24.16 -0.85
N ASP A 89 1.89 24.54 -0.80
CA ASP A 89 1.35 25.58 0.09
C ASP A 89 0.61 24.99 1.31
N ALA A 90 0.72 23.72 1.57
CA ALA A 90 0.02 23.05 2.69
C ALA A 90 0.86 23.06 3.98
N ASP A 91 0.23 23.38 5.09
CA ASP A 91 0.85 23.26 6.43
C ASP A 91 0.82 21.83 6.97
N LEU A 92 -0.12 21.01 6.51
CA LEU A 92 -0.36 19.66 6.99
C LEU A 92 -1.08 18.81 5.94
N VAL A 93 -0.66 17.58 5.76
CA VAL A 93 -1.39 16.55 5.02
C VAL A 93 -2.07 15.62 6.00
N ILE A 94 -3.38 15.44 5.86
CA ILE A 94 -4.15 14.50 6.66
C ILE A 94 -4.54 13.30 5.79
N THR A 95 -4.26 12.10 6.26
CA THR A 95 -4.65 10.86 5.59
C THR A 95 -5.39 9.93 6.54
N GLY A 96 -6.26 9.08 5.97
CA GLY A 96 -7.07 8.13 6.75
C GLY A 96 -7.03 6.72 6.20
N GLU A 97 -6.97 5.75 7.11
CA GLU A 97 -7.02 4.31 6.80
C GLU A 97 -7.90 3.58 7.81
N GLY A 98 -8.47 2.43 7.41
CA GLY A 98 -9.19 1.58 8.37
C GLY A 98 -8.27 0.99 9.43
N THR A 99 -7.14 0.44 8.97
CA THR A 99 -6.05 -0.07 9.82
C THR A 99 -4.72 0.31 9.19
N ILE A 100 -3.79 0.78 9.98
CA ILE A 100 -2.40 1.01 9.58
C ILE A 100 -1.53 -0.06 10.23
N ASP A 101 -0.93 -0.89 9.40
CA ASP A 101 -0.05 -1.99 9.75
C ASP A 101 1.23 -1.98 8.90
N SER A 102 2.08 -2.97 9.07
CA SER A 102 3.30 -3.14 8.26
C SER A 102 3.00 -3.28 6.75
N GLN A 103 1.84 -3.79 6.36
CA GLN A 103 1.45 -3.91 4.95
C GLN A 103 1.05 -2.55 4.35
N SER A 104 0.53 -1.64 5.16
CA SER A 104 0.19 -0.27 4.73
C SER A 104 1.43 0.51 4.28
N LEU A 105 2.61 0.11 4.77
CA LEU A 105 3.92 0.65 4.39
C LEU A 105 4.57 -0.07 3.18
N MET A 106 3.91 -1.08 2.61
CA MET A 106 4.44 -1.86 1.47
C MET A 106 3.93 -1.36 0.11
N GLY A 107 4.21 -0.09 -0.23
CA GLY A 107 3.91 0.46 -1.56
C GLY A 107 2.44 0.73 -1.83
N LYS A 108 1.61 0.85 -0.79
CA LYS A 108 0.19 1.25 -0.87
C LYS A 108 0.04 2.78 -0.83
N ALA A 109 -1.21 3.26 -0.69
CA ALA A 109 -1.55 4.68 -0.74
C ALA A 109 -0.72 5.53 0.22
N LEU A 110 -0.60 5.09 1.47
CA LEU A 110 0.15 5.79 2.51
C LEU A 110 1.63 6.01 2.11
N THR A 111 2.30 5.00 1.57
CA THR A 111 3.72 5.11 1.20
C THR A 111 3.97 6.15 0.11
N GLY A 112 3.12 6.18 -0.93
CA GLY A 112 3.24 7.15 -2.03
C GLY A 112 2.99 8.58 -1.55
N LEU A 113 1.97 8.76 -0.72
CA LEU A 113 1.61 10.04 -0.12
C LEU A 113 2.73 10.56 0.79
N LEU A 114 3.23 9.72 1.71
CA LEU A 114 4.35 10.07 2.60
C LEU A 114 5.59 10.50 1.83
N ARG A 115 5.94 9.76 0.78
CA ARG A 115 7.11 10.08 -0.03
C ARG A 115 7.02 11.48 -0.63
N ARG A 116 5.87 11.87 -1.20
CA ARG A 116 5.68 13.20 -1.83
C ARG A 116 5.55 14.30 -0.79
N SER A 117 4.80 14.09 0.30
CA SER A 117 4.68 15.07 1.39
C SER A 117 6.03 15.33 2.05
N ASN A 118 6.82 14.29 2.31
CA ASN A 118 8.17 14.45 2.88
C ASN A 118 9.15 15.15 1.91
N GLN A 119 8.99 14.98 0.60
CA GLN A 119 9.77 15.71 -0.39
C GLN A 119 9.44 17.22 -0.39
N ALA A 120 8.19 17.58 -0.08
CA ALA A 120 7.73 18.95 0.09
C ALA A 120 7.96 19.48 1.52
N GLU A 121 8.54 18.68 2.42
CA GLU A 121 8.76 19.01 3.84
C GLU A 121 7.46 19.30 4.61
N VAL A 122 6.31 18.77 4.13
CA VAL A 122 5.01 18.97 4.76
C VAL A 122 4.70 17.78 5.70
N PRO A 123 4.39 18.06 6.97
CA PRO A 123 4.08 17.00 7.93
C PRO A 123 2.82 16.22 7.56
N VAL A 124 2.79 14.94 7.93
CA VAL A 124 1.65 14.06 7.66
C VAL A 124 1.05 13.57 8.97
N LEU A 125 -0.24 13.82 9.16
CA LEU A 125 -1.07 13.24 10.19
C LEU A 125 -1.83 12.05 9.63
N ALA A 126 -1.61 10.86 10.18
CA ALA A 126 -2.35 9.66 9.83
C ALA A 126 -3.43 9.36 10.88
N ILE A 127 -4.68 9.20 10.44
CA ILE A 127 -5.82 8.86 11.28
C ILE A 127 -6.27 7.44 10.89
N ALA A 128 -6.36 6.52 11.84
CA ALA A 128 -6.77 5.16 11.56
C ALA A 128 -7.72 4.60 12.61
N GLY A 129 -8.57 3.66 12.21
CA GLY A 129 -9.37 2.88 13.15
C GLY A 129 -8.46 2.17 14.14
N TYR A 130 -7.47 1.44 13.63
CA TYR A 130 -6.45 0.75 14.45
C TYR A 130 -5.05 1.00 13.90
N ILE A 131 -4.07 1.02 14.81
CA ILE A 131 -2.65 1.20 14.51
C ILE A 131 -1.87 0.06 15.18
N ASP A 132 -1.25 -0.83 14.38
CA ASP A 132 -0.55 -2.01 14.92
C ASP A 132 0.90 -1.73 15.30
N ASP A 133 1.65 -0.97 14.49
CA ASP A 133 3.06 -0.66 14.72
C ASP A 133 3.32 0.83 14.55
N ARG A 134 3.02 1.59 15.62
CA ARG A 134 3.20 3.05 15.65
C ARG A 134 4.66 3.45 15.38
N GLU A 135 5.63 2.70 15.91
CA GLU A 135 7.04 3.03 15.71
C GLU A 135 7.49 2.85 14.25
N ALA A 136 7.04 1.79 13.58
CA ALA A 136 7.32 1.59 12.16
C ALA A 136 6.69 2.70 11.30
N ILE A 137 5.51 3.16 11.66
CA ILE A 137 4.78 4.21 10.95
C ILE A 137 5.52 5.55 11.07
N VAL A 138 5.96 5.91 12.27
CA VAL A 138 6.76 7.13 12.50
C VAL A 138 8.11 7.04 11.77
N ARG A 139 8.79 5.88 11.84
CA ARG A 139 10.02 5.66 11.07
C ARG A 139 9.83 5.76 9.56
N ALA A 140 8.62 5.47 9.05
CA ALA A 140 8.27 5.63 7.64
C ALA A 140 8.02 7.09 7.23
N GLY A 141 8.00 8.03 8.17
CA GLY A 141 7.89 9.47 7.91
C GLY A 141 6.51 10.06 8.21
N VAL A 142 5.62 9.35 8.90
CA VAL A 142 4.40 9.95 9.47
C VAL A 142 4.82 10.81 10.65
N SER A 143 4.40 12.07 10.66
CA SER A 143 4.73 13.01 11.73
C SER A 143 3.96 12.70 13.01
N GLU A 144 2.70 12.33 12.85
CA GLU A 144 1.83 11.95 13.96
C GLU A 144 0.75 10.96 13.48
N CYS A 145 0.29 10.09 14.39
CA CYS A 145 -0.79 9.17 14.10
C CYS A 145 -1.81 9.08 15.24
N LEU A 146 -3.09 9.13 14.86
CA LEU A 146 -4.23 9.09 15.77
C LEU A 146 -5.03 7.80 15.56
N GLU A 147 -5.17 7.01 16.62
CA GLU A 147 -6.04 5.82 16.64
C GLU A 147 -7.41 6.23 17.15
N VAL A 148 -8.46 5.98 16.35
CA VAL A 148 -9.82 6.46 16.65
C VAL A 148 -10.71 5.41 17.28
N SER A 149 -10.40 4.13 17.14
CA SER A 149 -11.20 3.05 17.73
C SER A 149 -10.56 2.51 18.99
N SER A 150 -11.40 2.25 20.02
CA SER A 150 -10.94 1.54 21.20
C SER A 150 -10.81 0.04 20.90
N ARG A 151 -9.73 -0.57 21.35
CA ARG A 151 -9.54 -2.04 21.25
C ARG A 151 -10.51 -2.84 22.14
N SER A 152 -11.31 -2.15 22.95
CA SER A 152 -12.33 -2.77 23.81
C SER A 152 -13.67 -3.00 23.12
N ILE A 153 -13.89 -2.45 21.92
CA ILE A 153 -15.09 -2.65 21.13
C ILE A 153 -14.84 -3.58 19.93
N SER A 154 -15.90 -4.25 19.47
CA SER A 154 -15.79 -5.11 18.28
C SER A 154 -15.57 -4.28 17.02
N LEU A 155 -14.99 -4.91 15.97
CA LEU A 155 -14.82 -4.26 14.68
C LEU A 155 -16.17 -3.82 14.08
N GLU A 156 -17.22 -4.64 14.27
CA GLU A 156 -18.57 -4.33 13.78
C GLU A 156 -19.13 -3.06 14.44
N GLU A 157 -18.94 -2.89 15.75
CA GLU A 157 -19.32 -1.67 16.47
C GLU A 157 -18.48 -0.47 16.04
N ALA A 158 -17.17 -0.64 15.91
CA ALA A 158 -16.26 0.42 15.48
C ALA A 158 -16.59 0.94 14.07
N MET A 159 -17.10 0.07 13.20
CA MET A 159 -17.49 0.40 11.81
C MET A 159 -18.89 1.02 11.70
N GLN A 160 -19.68 1.11 12.78
CA GLN A 160 -20.97 1.81 12.73
C GLN A 160 -20.74 3.29 12.38
N PRO A 161 -21.43 3.85 11.37
CA PRO A 161 -21.15 5.21 10.87
C PRO A 161 -21.19 6.29 11.96
N ASP A 162 -22.17 6.24 12.85
CA ASP A 162 -22.30 7.22 13.93
C ASP A 162 -21.19 7.08 14.97
N MET A 163 -20.81 5.85 15.33
CA MET A 163 -19.70 5.58 16.25
C MET A 163 -18.36 6.05 15.64
N ALA A 164 -18.08 5.67 14.39
CA ALA A 164 -16.86 6.08 13.70
C ALA A 164 -16.76 7.61 13.60
N ARG A 165 -17.86 8.27 13.25
CA ARG A 165 -17.93 9.74 13.19
C ARG A 165 -17.66 10.39 14.54
N GLN A 166 -18.29 9.91 15.61
CA GLN A 166 -18.10 10.45 16.95
C GLN A 166 -16.67 10.26 17.45
N ASN A 167 -16.09 9.09 17.21
CA ASN A 167 -14.72 8.79 17.58
C ASN A 167 -13.72 9.70 16.86
N ILE A 168 -13.87 9.89 15.53
CA ILE A 168 -13.03 10.79 14.75
C ILE A 168 -13.12 12.23 15.28
N ILE A 169 -14.34 12.74 15.50
CA ILE A 169 -14.55 14.10 16.06
C ILE A 169 -13.88 14.23 17.41
N SER A 170 -14.06 13.26 18.30
CA SER A 170 -13.48 13.27 19.64
C SER A 170 -11.96 13.32 19.61
N VAL A 171 -11.34 12.44 18.82
CA VAL A 171 -9.88 12.34 18.74
C VAL A 171 -9.26 13.59 18.13
N ILE A 172 -9.83 14.10 17.04
CA ILE A 172 -9.33 15.34 16.40
C ILE A 172 -9.54 16.54 17.31
N SER A 173 -10.71 16.66 17.98
CA SER A 173 -10.98 17.78 18.90
C SER A 173 -10.02 17.80 20.10
N ASN A 174 -9.59 16.63 20.56
CA ASN A 174 -8.60 16.55 21.64
C ASN A 174 -7.20 16.88 21.11
N TRP A 175 -6.85 16.44 19.91
CA TRP A 175 -5.56 16.73 19.29
C TRP A 175 -5.36 18.24 19.05
N ILE A 176 -6.37 18.95 18.54
CA ILE A 176 -6.32 20.42 18.31
C ILE A 176 -6.21 21.21 19.63
N LYS A 177 -6.66 20.67 20.77
CA LYS A 177 -6.65 21.38 22.07
C LYS A 177 -5.33 21.27 22.84
N VAL A 178 -4.36 20.51 22.33
CA VAL A 178 -3.08 20.25 23.04
C VAL A 178 -2.04 21.35 22.78
N ASP A 179 -2.34 22.30 21.91
CA ASP A 179 -1.57 23.53 21.71
C ASP A 179 -2.21 24.70 22.51
#